data_6c23a60a6d4c32240af58bceac6e2906
#
_entry.id   6c23a60a6d4c32240af58bceac6e2906
#
_cell.length_a   1.000
_cell.length_b   1.000
_cell.length_c   1.000
_cell.angle_alpha   90.00
_cell.angle_beta   90.00
_cell.angle_gamma   90.00
#
_symmetry.space_group_name_H-M   'P 1'
#
loop_
_entity.id
_entity.type
_entity.pdbx_description
1 polymer ?
#
loop_
_entity_poly.entity_id
_entity_poly.type
_entity_poly.pdbx_seq_one_letter_code
_entity_poly.pdbx_strand_id
1 'polypeptide(L)'
;GIRGFCTINIEAVMIQHIRQTYGIKRVAVVDTDVHHGDGSQDVFYHDPDTLYISFHQDGRTLYPGTGFMDEFGGPQAIGGNIDIPLPPGTGDEGLMKVMRELVLPILEEFDPDIVINSAGQDNHFSDPLANMQVTAKGYAELVDLLQADIAVLEGGYSVQEALPYVNTGIILSMAGLDYSKVVEPAFDPVKYKQSQSVTNYIDELIAKWKVQWANRYRIAEEERAGVGDIWSNRYNVYYDETGVQEERLERVRMYEDKVGWHSVLSRGQYGPYGPQSVYAMFIPWQADEGTRQDAIVEAKRAKAEGGASRYVVVDPLGNGQYEL
;
A
#
# COMPACT_ATOMS: atom_id res chain seq x y z
N GLY A 1 6.18 -12.12 7.57
CA GLY A 1 5.60 -12.24 8.93
C GLY A 1 4.08 -12.20 8.88
N ILE A 2 3.41 -12.42 10.01
CA ILE A 2 1.94 -12.26 10.14
C ILE A 2 1.68 -10.77 10.30
N ARG A 3 0.87 -10.19 9.41
CA ARG A 3 0.50 -8.76 9.43
C ARG A 3 -0.99 -8.62 9.25
N GLY A 4 -1.61 -7.57 9.81
CA GLY A 4 -3.02 -7.25 9.60
C GLY A 4 -3.98 -8.42 9.88
N PHE A 5 -3.68 -9.25 10.89
CA PHE A 5 -4.39 -10.50 11.21
C PHE A 5 -4.31 -11.61 10.14
N CYS A 6 -3.55 -11.38 9.05
CA CYS A 6 -3.40 -12.35 7.97
C CYS A 6 -2.10 -13.14 8.07
N THR A 7 -2.20 -14.46 8.07
CA THR A 7 -1.05 -15.37 8.06
C THR A 7 -0.57 -15.68 6.64
N ILE A 8 -1.49 -15.70 5.70
CA ILE A 8 -1.26 -15.98 4.28
C ILE A 8 -1.95 -14.87 3.48
N ASN A 9 -1.22 -14.33 2.51
CA ASN A 9 -1.81 -13.44 1.52
C ASN A 9 -2.61 -14.27 0.51
N ILE A 10 -3.92 -14.36 0.73
CA ILE A 10 -4.81 -15.19 -0.09
C ILE A 10 -4.95 -14.65 -1.51
N GLU A 11 -4.89 -13.33 -1.69
CA GLU A 11 -4.96 -12.69 -3.01
C GLU A 11 -3.71 -13.00 -3.84
N ALA A 12 -2.53 -12.93 -3.24
CA ALA A 12 -1.30 -13.31 -3.92
C ALA A 12 -1.32 -14.78 -4.37
N VAL A 13 -1.84 -15.67 -3.53
CA VAL A 13 -2.03 -17.08 -3.90
C VAL A 13 -3.03 -17.22 -5.05
N MET A 14 -4.15 -16.52 -4.98
CA MET A 14 -5.17 -16.50 -6.03
C MET A 14 -4.60 -15.97 -7.35
N ILE A 15 -3.89 -14.84 -7.33
CA ILE A 15 -3.28 -14.24 -8.52
C ILE A 15 -2.29 -15.19 -9.17
N GLN A 16 -1.43 -15.84 -8.41
CA GLN A 16 -0.53 -16.85 -8.96
C GLN A 16 -1.28 -18.04 -9.57
N HIS A 17 -2.35 -18.49 -8.93
CA HIS A 17 -3.18 -19.55 -9.46
C HIS A 17 -3.85 -19.19 -10.79
N ILE A 18 -4.47 -18.01 -10.88
CA ILE A 18 -5.13 -17.58 -12.13
C ILE A 18 -4.13 -17.35 -13.27
N ARG A 19 -2.95 -16.81 -12.97
CA ARG A 19 -1.86 -16.67 -13.95
C ARG A 19 -1.42 -18.03 -14.51
N GLN A 20 -1.19 -19.00 -13.64
CA GLN A 20 -0.75 -20.33 -14.05
C GLN A 20 -1.83 -21.14 -14.77
N THR A 21 -3.08 -20.98 -14.37
CA THR A 21 -4.18 -21.84 -14.86
C THR A 21 -4.85 -21.26 -16.09
N TYR A 22 -5.04 -19.96 -16.14
CA TYR A 22 -5.84 -19.28 -17.17
C TYR A 22 -5.03 -18.38 -18.10
N GLY A 23 -3.74 -18.21 -17.85
CA GLY A 23 -2.87 -17.37 -18.66
C GLY A 23 -3.12 -15.86 -18.50
N ILE A 24 -3.87 -15.45 -17.50
CA ILE A 24 -4.04 -14.05 -17.11
C ILE A 24 -2.68 -13.49 -16.75
N LYS A 25 -2.34 -12.31 -17.28
CA LYS A 25 -1.04 -11.71 -17.03
C LYS A 25 -1.13 -10.47 -16.17
N ARG A 26 -1.87 -9.47 -16.64
CA ARG A 26 -1.97 -8.16 -16.00
C ARG A 26 -3.12 -8.14 -15.00
N VAL A 27 -2.80 -7.88 -13.76
CA VAL A 27 -3.78 -7.88 -12.67
C VAL A 27 -3.77 -6.52 -11.98
N ALA A 28 -4.94 -5.92 -11.78
CA ALA A 28 -5.08 -4.78 -10.88
C ALA A 28 -5.74 -5.26 -9.57
N VAL A 29 -5.13 -4.92 -8.46
CA VAL A 29 -5.70 -5.07 -7.12
C VAL A 29 -6.02 -3.68 -6.61
N VAL A 30 -7.29 -3.42 -6.35
CA VAL A 30 -7.76 -2.17 -5.75
C VAL A 30 -8.22 -2.49 -4.34
N ASP A 31 -7.37 -2.15 -3.39
CA ASP A 31 -7.56 -2.39 -1.98
C ASP A 31 -8.30 -1.20 -1.36
N THR A 32 -9.48 -1.49 -0.85
CA THR A 32 -10.38 -0.53 -0.22
C THR A 32 -10.57 -0.78 1.27
N ASP A 33 -9.70 -1.58 1.88
CA ASP A 33 -9.57 -1.67 3.33
C ASP A 33 -9.07 -0.34 3.90
N VAL A 34 -9.45 -0.02 5.13
CA VAL A 34 -9.01 1.21 5.79
C VAL A 34 -7.56 1.18 6.22
N HIS A 35 -6.98 -0.01 6.36
CA HIS A 35 -5.58 -0.20 6.69
C HIS A 35 -4.76 -0.36 5.41
N HIS A 36 -3.59 0.22 5.39
CA HIS A 36 -2.66 -0.03 4.30
C HIS A 36 -2.31 -1.52 4.20
N GLY A 37 -2.54 -2.10 3.04
CA GLY A 37 -2.27 -3.50 2.75
C GLY A 37 -0.81 -3.78 2.46
N ASP A 38 0.05 -3.49 3.44
CA ASP A 38 1.51 -3.60 3.34
C ASP A 38 1.99 -4.99 2.93
N GLY A 39 1.26 -6.05 3.30
CA GLY A 39 1.55 -7.41 2.91
C GLY A 39 1.36 -7.67 1.41
N SER A 40 0.31 -7.14 0.80
CA SER A 40 0.07 -7.22 -0.64
C SER A 40 1.05 -6.32 -1.40
N GLN A 41 1.30 -5.11 -0.90
CA GLN A 41 2.35 -4.24 -1.42
C GLN A 41 3.70 -4.97 -1.49
N ASP A 42 4.17 -5.56 -0.39
CA ASP A 42 5.45 -6.27 -0.35
C ASP A 42 5.55 -7.37 -1.41
N VAL A 43 4.46 -8.11 -1.62
CA VAL A 43 4.43 -9.20 -2.61
C VAL A 43 4.52 -8.67 -4.04
N PHE A 44 3.82 -7.59 -4.36
CA PHE A 44 3.69 -7.10 -5.73
C PHE A 44 4.63 -5.94 -6.06
N TYR A 45 5.41 -5.44 -5.11
CA TYR A 45 6.22 -4.23 -5.25
C TYR A 45 7.18 -4.23 -6.43
N HIS A 46 7.63 -5.42 -6.84
CA HIS A 46 8.56 -5.62 -7.95
C HIS A 46 7.93 -6.31 -9.16
N ASP A 47 6.61 -6.52 -9.14
CA ASP A 47 5.90 -7.19 -10.22
C ASP A 47 5.33 -6.17 -11.22
N PRO A 48 5.91 -6.03 -12.42
CA PRO A 48 5.45 -5.06 -13.41
C PRO A 48 4.10 -5.44 -14.04
N ASP A 49 3.62 -6.65 -13.84
CA ASP A 49 2.36 -7.14 -14.34
C ASP A 49 1.22 -7.04 -13.29
N THR A 50 1.51 -6.51 -12.10
CA THR A 50 0.51 -6.20 -11.08
C THR A 50 0.48 -4.70 -10.79
N LEU A 51 -0.70 -4.10 -10.85
CA LEU A 51 -0.98 -2.77 -10.31
C LEU A 51 -1.69 -2.92 -8.97
N TYR A 52 -1.05 -2.51 -7.90
CA TYR A 52 -1.62 -2.47 -6.56
C TYR A 52 -1.98 -1.04 -6.19
N ILE A 53 -3.24 -0.78 -5.89
CA ILE A 53 -3.76 0.53 -5.45
C ILE A 53 -4.39 0.35 -4.08
N SER A 54 -3.94 1.07 -3.08
CA SER A 54 -4.50 1.03 -1.73
C SER A 54 -5.10 2.38 -1.34
N PHE A 55 -6.39 2.37 -0.97
CA PHE A 55 -7.04 3.47 -0.28
C PHE A 55 -7.02 3.17 1.21
N HIS A 56 -6.39 3.99 1.98
CA HIS A 56 -6.32 3.72 3.41
C HIS A 56 -6.32 5.01 4.20
N GLN A 57 -6.72 4.94 5.45
CA GLN A 57 -6.55 6.07 6.35
C GLN A 57 -5.06 6.32 6.56
N ASP A 58 -4.66 7.58 6.45
CA ASP A 58 -3.27 8.03 6.54
C ASP A 58 -2.50 7.31 7.65
N GLY A 59 -1.40 6.65 7.30
CA GLY A 59 -0.56 5.89 8.20
C GLY A 59 0.01 6.68 9.38
N ARG A 60 -0.01 8.02 9.32
CA ARG A 60 0.31 8.86 10.47
C ARG A 60 -0.76 8.81 11.58
N THR A 61 -1.93 8.28 11.27
CA THR A 61 -3.10 8.25 12.14
C THR A 61 -3.67 6.85 12.39
N LEU A 62 -3.22 5.85 11.62
CA LEU A 62 -3.70 4.49 11.71
C LEU A 62 -2.57 3.48 11.48
N TYR A 63 -2.72 2.29 12.09
CA TYR A 63 -1.89 1.11 11.78
C TYR A 63 -2.01 0.77 10.27
N PRO A 64 -0.95 0.28 9.61
CA PRO A 64 0.38 -0.07 10.11
C PRO A 64 1.39 1.09 10.17
N GLY A 65 1.01 2.29 9.76
CA GLY A 65 1.90 3.43 9.77
C GLY A 65 2.71 3.62 8.50
N THR A 66 2.32 2.96 7.43
CA THR A 66 2.98 2.93 6.11
C THR A 66 1.97 3.28 5.01
N GLY A 67 2.33 3.15 3.76
CA GLY A 67 1.46 3.46 2.62
C GLY A 67 1.50 4.95 2.26
N PHE A 68 2.67 5.45 1.94
CA PHE A 68 2.84 6.85 1.55
C PHE A 68 3.13 6.98 0.06
N MET A 69 2.87 8.14 -0.48
CA MET A 69 2.98 8.40 -1.92
C MET A 69 4.35 8.09 -2.53
N ASP A 70 5.41 8.12 -1.73
CA ASP A 70 6.77 7.80 -2.15
C ASP A 70 7.03 6.29 -2.29
N GLU A 71 6.13 5.44 -1.81
CA GLU A 71 6.14 4.00 -2.00
C GLU A 71 5.50 3.66 -3.37
N PHE A 72 6.26 3.85 -4.46
CA PHE A 72 5.73 3.91 -5.84
C PHE A 72 6.05 2.69 -6.71
N GLY A 73 6.44 1.59 -6.09
CA GLY A 73 6.88 0.38 -6.76
C GLY A 73 8.40 0.26 -6.90
N GLY A 74 8.88 -0.96 -7.04
CA GLY A 74 10.31 -1.23 -7.23
C GLY A 74 10.82 -0.80 -8.60
N PRO A 75 12.14 -0.78 -8.83
CA PRO A 75 12.75 -0.25 -10.06
C PRO A 75 12.25 -0.87 -11.36
N GLN A 76 11.73 -2.09 -11.31
CA GLN A 76 11.17 -2.80 -12.47
C GLN A 76 9.67 -2.54 -12.65
N ALA A 77 9.02 -2.04 -11.59
CA ALA A 77 7.58 -1.86 -11.49
C ALA A 77 7.20 -0.46 -10.98
N ILE A 78 8.00 0.57 -11.32
CA ILE A 78 7.69 1.96 -10.95
C ILE A 78 6.32 2.35 -11.51
N GLY A 79 5.44 2.82 -10.64
CA GLY A 79 4.04 3.07 -10.93
C GLY A 79 3.13 1.86 -10.69
N GLY A 80 3.68 0.71 -10.32
CA GLY A 80 2.91 -0.50 -9.97
C GLY A 80 2.33 -0.49 -8.56
N ASN A 81 2.74 0.45 -7.72
CA ASN A 81 2.20 0.65 -6.36
C ASN A 81 1.68 2.08 -6.19
N ILE A 82 0.43 2.23 -5.79
CA ILE A 82 -0.25 3.51 -5.63
C ILE A 82 -0.89 3.58 -4.24
N ASP A 83 -0.24 4.27 -3.34
CA ASP A 83 -0.73 4.47 -1.97
C ASP A 83 -1.46 5.80 -1.83
N ILE A 84 -2.71 5.74 -1.42
CA ILE A 84 -3.61 6.90 -1.31
C ILE A 84 -3.98 7.10 0.17
N PRO A 85 -3.10 7.77 0.95
CA PRO A 85 -3.33 8.01 2.37
C PRO A 85 -4.39 9.09 2.57
N LEU A 86 -5.60 8.66 2.89
CA LEU A 86 -6.77 9.51 3.09
C LEU A 86 -6.81 10.09 4.52
N PRO A 87 -7.20 11.33 4.70
CA PRO A 87 -7.31 11.90 6.04
C PRO A 87 -8.50 11.30 6.80
N PRO A 88 -8.43 11.19 8.15
CA PRO A 88 -9.60 10.88 8.96
C PRO A 88 -10.79 11.78 8.64
N GLY A 89 -11.98 11.23 8.62
CA GLY A 89 -13.21 11.94 8.27
C GLY A 89 -13.52 11.95 6.76
N THR A 90 -12.77 11.21 5.95
CA THR A 90 -13.11 10.96 4.54
C THR A 90 -14.40 10.13 4.47
N GLY A 91 -15.35 10.62 3.72
CA GLY A 91 -16.64 9.97 3.45
C GLY A 91 -16.81 9.60 1.97
N ASP A 92 -18.04 9.27 1.60
CA ASP A 92 -18.39 8.86 0.23
C ASP A 92 -17.92 9.86 -0.83
N GLU A 93 -18.11 11.16 -0.59
CA GLU A 93 -17.72 12.23 -1.51
C GLU A 93 -16.23 12.17 -1.84
N GLY A 94 -15.39 12.06 -0.80
CA GLY A 94 -13.93 12.01 -0.96
C GLY A 94 -13.48 10.74 -1.67
N LEU A 95 -14.06 9.61 -1.29
CA LEU A 95 -13.74 8.31 -1.87
C LEU A 95 -14.10 8.26 -3.36
N MET A 96 -15.33 8.71 -3.71
CA MET A 96 -15.78 8.77 -5.11
C MET A 96 -14.94 9.73 -5.95
N LYS A 97 -14.48 10.81 -5.36
CA LYS A 97 -13.59 11.76 -6.04
C LYS A 97 -12.26 11.12 -6.40
N VAL A 98 -11.64 10.44 -5.45
CA VAL A 98 -10.39 9.70 -5.68
C VAL A 98 -10.59 8.63 -6.76
N MET A 99 -11.68 7.87 -6.68
CA MET A 99 -12.00 6.88 -7.71
C MET A 99 -12.03 7.49 -9.11
N ARG A 100 -12.86 8.50 -9.30
CA ARG A 100 -13.12 9.09 -10.62
C ARG A 100 -11.93 9.86 -11.17
N GLU A 101 -11.22 10.60 -10.31
CA GLU A 101 -10.17 11.52 -10.77
C GLU A 101 -8.77 10.93 -10.79
N LEU A 102 -8.54 9.83 -10.09
CA LEU A 102 -7.23 9.21 -9.98
C LEU A 102 -7.23 7.74 -10.37
N VAL A 103 -8.04 6.92 -9.72
CA VAL A 103 -7.95 5.47 -9.85
C VAL A 103 -8.43 4.95 -11.19
N LEU A 104 -9.62 5.36 -11.63
CA LEU A 104 -10.15 4.91 -12.93
C LEU A 104 -9.25 5.32 -14.11
N PRO A 105 -8.71 6.55 -14.19
CA PRO A 105 -7.73 6.89 -15.23
C PRO A 105 -6.44 6.06 -15.19
N ILE A 106 -5.95 5.71 -14.00
CA ILE A 106 -4.77 4.85 -13.84
C ILE A 106 -5.07 3.42 -14.30
N LEU A 107 -6.24 2.88 -13.93
CA LEU A 107 -6.69 1.56 -14.36
C LEU A 107 -6.87 1.48 -15.87
N GLU A 108 -7.50 2.48 -16.48
CA GLU A 108 -7.67 2.56 -17.93
C GLU A 108 -6.31 2.56 -18.66
N GLU A 109 -5.33 3.29 -18.14
CA GLU A 109 -3.99 3.33 -18.75
C GLU A 109 -3.20 2.04 -18.49
N PHE A 110 -3.38 1.42 -17.32
CA PHE A 110 -2.74 0.14 -17.02
C PHE A 110 -3.32 -1.00 -17.85
N ASP A 111 -4.59 -0.95 -18.23
CA ASP A 111 -5.29 -1.95 -19.04
C ASP A 111 -5.13 -3.39 -18.49
N PRO A 112 -5.67 -3.70 -17.29
CA PRO A 112 -5.55 -5.01 -16.68
C PRO A 112 -6.44 -6.06 -17.38
N ASP A 113 -5.99 -7.32 -17.39
CA ASP A 113 -6.81 -8.46 -17.83
C ASP A 113 -7.93 -8.78 -16.81
N ILE A 114 -7.72 -8.44 -15.54
CA ILE A 114 -8.64 -8.68 -14.45
C ILE A 114 -8.46 -7.63 -13.35
N VAL A 115 -9.57 -7.21 -12.76
CA VAL A 115 -9.61 -6.28 -11.62
C VAL A 115 -10.12 -7.01 -10.38
N ILE A 116 -9.35 -6.95 -9.31
CA ILE A 116 -9.68 -7.54 -8.00
C ILE A 116 -9.89 -6.39 -7.01
N ASN A 117 -10.97 -6.46 -6.26
CA ASN A 117 -11.19 -5.56 -5.14
C ASN A 117 -10.93 -6.28 -3.82
N SER A 118 -9.91 -5.84 -3.07
CA SER A 118 -9.78 -6.16 -1.65
C SER A 118 -10.81 -5.33 -0.90
N ALA A 119 -11.96 -5.94 -0.66
CA ALA A 119 -13.17 -5.26 -0.23
C ALA A 119 -13.26 -5.15 1.30
N GLY A 120 -12.29 -4.49 1.93
CA GLY A 120 -12.36 -4.13 3.34
C GLY A 120 -13.52 -3.18 3.62
N GLN A 121 -14.16 -3.32 4.75
CA GLN A 121 -15.40 -2.63 5.11
C GLN A 121 -15.25 -1.71 6.33
N ASP A 122 -14.03 -1.56 6.79
CA ASP A 122 -13.65 -0.82 7.99
C ASP A 122 -13.46 0.68 7.77
N ASN A 123 -13.64 1.18 6.53
CA ASN A 123 -13.88 2.61 6.26
C ASN A 123 -15.29 3.07 6.69
N HIS A 124 -16.17 2.15 7.09
CA HIS A 124 -17.53 2.49 7.45
C HIS A 124 -17.58 3.39 8.69
N PHE A 125 -18.49 4.36 8.70
CA PHE A 125 -18.62 5.37 9.77
C PHE A 125 -18.86 4.78 11.16
N SER A 126 -19.31 3.53 11.28
CA SER A 126 -19.52 2.83 12.53
C SER A 126 -18.40 1.88 12.93
N ASP A 127 -17.34 1.80 12.12
CA ASP A 127 -16.25 0.90 12.46
C ASP A 127 -15.46 1.40 13.68
N PRO A 128 -15.17 0.52 14.65
CA PRO A 128 -14.51 0.92 15.88
C PRO A 128 -13.00 1.15 15.75
N LEU A 129 -12.37 0.69 14.66
CA LEU A 129 -10.91 0.73 14.50
C LEU A 129 -10.42 1.90 13.67
N ALA A 130 -11.33 2.59 12.97
CA ALA A 130 -10.98 3.68 12.06
C ALA A 130 -11.78 4.95 12.30
N ASN A 131 -11.42 6.01 11.60
CA ASN A 131 -12.09 7.31 11.72
C ASN A 131 -12.56 7.82 10.35
N MET A 132 -13.07 6.92 9.52
CA MET A 132 -13.65 7.25 8.21
C MET A 132 -15.16 7.42 8.31
N GLN A 133 -15.80 7.90 7.24
CA GLN A 133 -17.23 8.23 7.22
C GLN A 133 -17.93 7.68 5.98
N VAL A 134 -17.48 6.52 5.49
CA VAL A 134 -18.04 5.86 4.32
C VAL A 134 -19.33 5.13 4.69
N THR A 135 -20.34 5.18 3.81
CA THR A 135 -21.62 4.47 3.98
C THR A 135 -21.64 3.17 3.17
N ALA A 136 -22.57 2.28 3.47
CA ALA A 136 -22.79 1.08 2.65
C ALA A 136 -23.18 1.42 1.20
N LYS A 137 -23.88 2.53 0.99
CA LYS A 137 -24.17 3.03 -0.35
C LYS A 137 -22.89 3.51 -1.05
N GLY A 138 -21.99 4.19 -0.31
CA GLY A 138 -20.68 4.58 -0.83
C GLY A 138 -19.86 3.39 -1.30
N TYR A 139 -19.85 2.30 -0.53
CA TYR A 139 -19.19 1.05 -0.95
C TYR A 139 -19.82 0.45 -2.21
N ALA A 140 -21.16 0.42 -2.29
CA ALA A 140 -21.84 -0.08 -3.48
C ALA A 140 -21.53 0.76 -4.73
N GLU A 141 -21.51 2.09 -4.60
CA GLU A 141 -21.14 3.01 -5.67
C GLU A 141 -19.67 2.84 -6.09
N LEU A 142 -18.77 2.64 -5.13
CA LEU A 142 -17.37 2.36 -5.40
C LEU A 142 -17.19 1.10 -6.25
N VAL A 143 -17.83 0.02 -5.86
CA VAL A 143 -17.77 -1.27 -6.57
C VAL A 143 -18.42 -1.15 -7.96
N ASP A 144 -19.52 -0.40 -8.07
CA ASP A 144 -20.17 -0.11 -9.36
C ASP A 144 -19.24 0.66 -10.32
N LEU A 145 -18.51 1.65 -9.80
CA LEU A 145 -17.52 2.39 -10.59
C LEU A 145 -16.31 1.53 -10.97
N LEU A 146 -15.84 0.70 -10.04
CA LEU A 146 -14.64 -0.11 -10.23
C LEU A 146 -14.86 -1.25 -11.23
N GLN A 147 -16.07 -1.78 -11.33
CA GLN A 147 -16.41 -2.93 -12.18
C GLN A 147 -15.47 -4.13 -11.94
N ALA A 148 -15.19 -4.41 -10.66
CA ALA A 148 -14.29 -5.50 -10.28
C ALA A 148 -14.84 -6.87 -10.73
N ASP A 149 -13.95 -7.73 -11.24
CA ASP A 149 -14.29 -9.12 -11.59
C ASP A 149 -14.41 -10.00 -10.35
N ILE A 150 -13.62 -9.70 -9.33
CA ILE A 150 -13.57 -10.44 -8.07
C ILE A 150 -13.57 -9.44 -6.91
N ALA A 151 -14.36 -9.71 -5.89
CA ALA A 151 -14.26 -9.02 -4.61
C ALA A 151 -13.88 -10.02 -3.52
N VAL A 152 -12.82 -9.72 -2.78
CA VAL A 152 -12.32 -10.51 -1.65
C VAL A 152 -12.65 -9.77 -0.37
N LEU A 153 -13.26 -10.44 0.59
CA LEU A 153 -13.55 -9.82 1.89
C LEU A 153 -12.27 -9.68 2.71
N GLU A 154 -12.06 -8.50 3.27
CA GLU A 154 -10.96 -8.16 4.14
C GLU A 154 -11.46 -7.63 5.49
N GLY A 155 -10.88 -6.54 6.05
CA GLY A 155 -11.31 -5.97 7.31
C GLY A 155 -12.75 -5.48 7.34
N GLY A 156 -13.25 -5.29 8.54
CA GLY A 156 -14.61 -4.82 8.81
C GLY A 156 -15.08 -5.34 10.17
N TYR A 157 -15.10 -4.47 11.17
CA TYR A 157 -15.23 -4.86 12.57
C TYR A 157 -16.56 -4.43 13.18
N SER A 158 -17.35 -3.65 12.48
CA SER A 158 -18.71 -3.29 12.85
C SER A 158 -19.71 -4.35 12.35
N VAL A 159 -19.70 -5.50 13.02
CA VAL A 159 -20.42 -6.73 12.59
C VAL A 159 -21.93 -6.53 12.47
N GLN A 160 -22.55 -5.71 13.32
CA GLN A 160 -24.00 -5.52 13.32
C GLN A 160 -24.46 -4.33 12.50
N GLU A 161 -23.66 -3.28 12.44
CA GLU A 161 -24.08 -1.99 11.85
C GLU A 161 -23.54 -1.79 10.43
N ALA A 162 -22.34 -2.32 10.10
CA ALA A 162 -21.74 -2.18 8.79
C ALA A 162 -21.93 -3.41 7.91
N LEU A 163 -21.41 -4.56 8.34
CA LEU A 163 -21.27 -5.74 7.48
C LEU A 163 -22.54 -6.17 6.75
N PRO A 164 -23.75 -6.22 7.37
CA PRO A 164 -24.96 -6.63 6.67
C PRO A 164 -25.31 -5.69 5.51
N TYR A 165 -25.09 -4.41 5.68
CA TYR A 165 -25.45 -3.39 4.68
C TYR A 165 -24.37 -3.27 3.60
N VAL A 166 -23.12 -3.21 3.98
CA VAL A 166 -21.99 -3.09 3.04
C VAL A 166 -21.90 -4.32 2.15
N ASN A 167 -21.95 -5.54 2.73
CA ASN A 167 -21.96 -6.78 1.94
C ASN A 167 -23.14 -6.84 0.97
N THR A 168 -24.33 -6.45 1.44
CA THR A 168 -25.51 -6.39 0.57
C THR A 168 -25.28 -5.39 -0.58
N GLY A 169 -24.74 -4.22 -0.29
CA GLY A 169 -24.44 -3.20 -1.28
C GLY A 169 -23.45 -3.68 -2.34
N ILE A 170 -22.34 -4.28 -1.92
CA ILE A 170 -21.32 -4.85 -2.80
C ILE A 170 -21.91 -5.93 -3.70
N ILE A 171 -22.67 -6.88 -3.12
CA ILE A 171 -23.27 -7.99 -3.88
C ILE A 171 -24.30 -7.47 -4.90
N LEU A 172 -25.15 -6.53 -4.53
CA LEU A 172 -26.11 -5.94 -5.44
C LEU A 172 -25.42 -5.20 -6.59
N SER A 173 -24.41 -4.42 -6.27
CA SER A 173 -23.61 -3.69 -7.26
C SER A 173 -22.92 -4.63 -8.25
N MET A 174 -22.20 -5.63 -7.78
CA MET A 174 -21.55 -6.64 -8.64
C MET A 174 -22.54 -7.45 -9.50
N ALA A 175 -23.76 -7.64 -9.01
CA ALA A 175 -24.82 -8.30 -9.76
C ALA A 175 -25.55 -7.38 -10.74
N GLY A 176 -25.21 -6.10 -10.82
CA GLY A 176 -25.92 -5.11 -11.64
C GLY A 176 -27.35 -4.83 -11.16
N LEU A 177 -27.60 -5.01 -9.87
CA LEU A 177 -28.92 -4.82 -9.24
C LEU A 177 -29.01 -3.48 -8.53
N ASP A 178 -30.25 -3.01 -8.33
CA ASP A 178 -30.51 -1.74 -7.63
C ASP A 178 -30.12 -1.80 -6.14
N TYR A 179 -29.11 -1.03 -5.77
CA TYR A 179 -28.63 -0.86 -4.39
C TYR A 179 -29.12 0.43 -3.73
N SER A 180 -30.01 1.20 -4.36
CA SER A 180 -30.49 2.51 -3.86
C SER A 180 -31.15 2.44 -2.48
N LYS A 181 -31.64 1.27 -2.08
CA LYS A 181 -32.28 1.02 -0.79
C LYS A 181 -31.34 0.53 0.30
N VAL A 182 -30.07 0.36 -0.01
CA VAL A 182 -29.06 -0.01 0.99
C VAL A 182 -28.72 1.23 1.81
N VAL A 183 -29.32 1.34 2.97
CA VAL A 183 -29.16 2.48 3.90
C VAL A 183 -29.12 1.93 5.32
N GLU A 184 -28.13 2.34 6.06
CA GLU A 184 -27.96 1.99 7.48
C GLU A 184 -28.93 2.80 8.36
N PRO A 185 -29.64 2.13 9.29
CA PRO A 185 -30.59 2.83 10.17
C PRO A 185 -29.97 3.92 11.05
N ALA A 186 -28.67 3.79 11.38
CA ALA A 186 -27.96 4.68 12.27
C ALA A 186 -27.24 5.83 11.55
N PHE A 187 -27.34 5.91 10.22
CA PHE A 187 -26.67 6.97 9.45
C PHE A 187 -27.29 8.36 9.72
N ASP A 188 -26.44 9.28 10.16
CA ASP A 188 -26.79 10.69 10.33
C ASP A 188 -25.98 11.54 9.35
N PRO A 189 -26.58 12.06 8.27
CA PRO A 189 -25.88 12.83 7.24
C PRO A 189 -25.32 14.17 7.72
N VAL A 190 -25.73 14.66 8.89
CA VAL A 190 -25.17 15.87 9.48
C VAL A 190 -23.93 15.54 10.29
N LYS A 191 -23.99 14.47 11.08
CA LYS A 191 -22.89 14.01 11.92
C LYS A 191 -21.71 13.49 11.10
N TYR A 192 -22.01 12.75 10.05
CA TYR A 192 -21.00 12.08 9.22
C TYR A 192 -20.70 12.82 7.91
N LYS A 193 -20.95 14.12 7.89
CA LYS A 193 -20.61 14.95 6.75
C LYS A 193 -19.12 15.21 6.66
N GLN A 194 -18.53 14.91 5.52
CA GLN A 194 -17.13 15.25 5.24
C GLN A 194 -16.88 16.76 5.38
N SER A 195 -15.82 17.14 6.08
CA SER A 195 -15.44 18.55 6.23
C SER A 195 -14.74 19.11 5.01
N GLN A 196 -14.81 20.44 4.83
CA GLN A 196 -14.13 21.12 3.73
C GLN A 196 -12.60 20.95 3.81
N SER A 197 -12.02 20.84 5.00
CA SER A 197 -10.58 20.60 5.16
C SER A 197 -10.17 19.23 4.64
N VAL A 198 -10.99 18.21 4.83
CA VAL A 198 -10.79 16.87 4.27
C VAL A 198 -10.88 16.92 2.74
N THR A 199 -11.90 17.60 2.20
CA THR A 199 -12.04 17.76 0.74
C THR A 199 -10.82 18.46 0.14
N ASN A 200 -10.34 19.54 0.74
CA ASN A 200 -9.16 20.27 0.26
C ASN A 200 -7.89 19.40 0.31
N TYR A 201 -7.73 18.60 1.36
CA TYR A 201 -6.60 17.67 1.45
C TYR A 201 -6.63 16.63 0.31
N ILE A 202 -7.81 16.06 0.04
CA ILE A 202 -8.00 15.10 -1.05
C ILE A 202 -7.70 15.74 -2.40
N ASP A 203 -8.12 16.98 -2.63
CA ASP A 203 -7.80 17.72 -3.86
C ASP A 203 -6.30 17.88 -4.08
N GLU A 204 -5.58 18.24 -3.04
CA GLU A 204 -4.11 18.34 -3.08
C GLU A 204 -3.45 16.97 -3.30
N LEU A 205 -3.95 15.94 -2.64
CA LEU A 205 -3.45 14.57 -2.79
C LEU A 205 -3.60 14.07 -4.23
N ILE A 206 -4.78 14.24 -4.82
CA ILE A 206 -5.06 13.89 -6.21
C ILE A 206 -4.14 14.67 -7.16
N ALA A 207 -3.97 15.97 -6.94
CA ALA A 207 -3.09 16.79 -7.76
C ALA A 207 -1.63 16.31 -7.71
N LYS A 208 -1.12 15.95 -6.53
CA LYS A 208 0.22 15.38 -6.36
C LYS A 208 0.36 14.05 -7.07
N TRP A 209 -0.62 13.16 -6.92
CA TRP A 209 -0.62 11.86 -7.59
C TRP A 209 -0.65 11.98 -9.12
N LYS A 210 -1.45 12.88 -9.67
CA LYS A 210 -1.49 13.14 -11.13
C LYS A 210 -0.10 13.55 -11.65
N VAL A 211 0.63 14.39 -10.91
CA VAL A 211 2.00 14.79 -11.26
C VAL A 211 2.96 13.60 -11.17
N GLN A 212 2.89 12.83 -10.10
CA GLN A 212 3.77 11.66 -9.91
C GLN A 212 3.51 10.60 -10.98
N TRP A 213 2.26 10.28 -11.24
CA TRP A 213 1.87 9.34 -12.28
C TRP A 213 2.34 9.77 -13.68
N ALA A 214 2.14 11.04 -14.02
CA ALA A 214 2.61 11.58 -15.30
C ALA A 214 4.14 11.49 -15.48
N ASN A 215 4.89 11.53 -14.39
CA ASN A 215 6.35 11.44 -14.38
C ASN A 215 6.89 10.01 -14.21
N ARG A 216 6.06 8.98 -14.08
CA ARG A 216 6.50 7.61 -13.72
C ARG A 216 7.57 7.03 -14.62
N TYR A 217 7.52 7.31 -15.93
CA TYR A 217 8.54 6.82 -16.87
C TYR A 217 9.89 7.46 -16.66
N ARG A 218 9.90 8.77 -16.38
CA ARG A 218 11.14 9.49 -16.04
C ARG A 218 11.69 8.99 -14.69
N ILE A 219 10.83 8.81 -13.70
CA ILE A 219 11.21 8.23 -12.41
C ILE A 219 11.81 6.83 -12.61
N ALA A 220 11.20 6.00 -13.43
CA ALA A 220 11.71 4.67 -13.73
C ALA A 220 13.08 4.70 -14.44
N GLU A 221 13.31 5.65 -15.33
CA GLU A 221 14.61 5.83 -15.99
C GLU A 221 15.68 6.30 -14.98
N GLU A 222 15.36 7.27 -14.14
CA GLU A 222 16.25 7.77 -13.09
C GLU A 222 16.61 6.66 -12.09
N GLU A 223 15.65 5.85 -11.71
CA GLU A 223 15.86 4.70 -10.84
C GLU A 223 16.79 3.67 -11.47
N ARG A 224 16.54 3.33 -12.74
CA ARG A 224 17.38 2.38 -13.48
C ARG A 224 18.78 2.91 -13.72
N ALA A 225 18.94 4.21 -13.80
CA ALA A 225 20.24 4.86 -13.91
C ALA A 225 20.98 5.00 -12.58
N GLY A 226 20.33 4.64 -11.46
CA GLY A 226 20.87 4.83 -10.13
C GLY A 226 20.98 6.30 -9.70
N VAL A 227 20.23 7.19 -10.34
CA VAL A 227 20.22 8.63 -10.07
C VAL A 227 19.12 9.01 -9.08
N GLY A 228 18.12 8.16 -8.92
CA GLY A 228 16.99 8.38 -8.02
C GLY A 228 17.40 8.28 -6.56
N ASP A 229 16.63 8.93 -5.71
CA ASP A 229 16.75 8.78 -4.28
C ASP A 229 16.26 7.39 -3.86
N ILE A 230 17.19 6.46 -3.70
CA ILE A 230 16.89 5.09 -3.25
C ILE A 230 16.30 5.04 -1.84
N TRP A 231 16.23 6.19 -1.20
CA TRP A 231 15.63 6.35 0.10
C TRP A 231 14.13 6.48 0.10
N SER A 232 13.51 6.68 -1.04
CA SER A 232 12.08 6.57 -1.08
C SER A 232 11.73 5.18 -0.56
N ASN A 233 11.03 5.08 0.49
CA ASN A 233 10.64 3.92 1.28
C ASN A 233 10.16 2.69 0.51
N ARG A 234 10.67 2.50 -0.67
CA ARG A 234 10.32 1.43 -1.59
C ARG A 234 10.49 0.06 -1.03
N TYR A 235 11.34 -0.04 -0.04
CA TYR A 235 11.69 -1.32 0.55
C TYR A 235 11.16 -1.47 1.96
N ASN A 236 10.45 -0.47 2.45
CA ASN A 236 9.73 -0.51 3.71
C ASN A 236 10.51 -1.15 4.88
N VAL A 237 11.80 -0.84 4.93
CA VAL A 237 12.73 -1.47 5.89
C VAL A 237 12.49 -1.10 7.35
N TYR A 238 11.62 -0.15 7.58
CA TYR A 238 11.22 0.22 8.92
C TYR A 238 10.01 -0.47 9.43
N TYR A 239 9.29 -1.05 8.51
CA TYR A 239 8.13 -1.76 8.88
C TYR A 239 8.56 -3.02 9.58
N ASP A 240 8.27 -3.14 10.81
CA ASP A 240 8.42 -4.38 11.52
C ASP A 240 7.05 -4.96 11.90
N GLU A 241 7.06 -6.22 12.28
CA GLU A 241 5.87 -6.99 12.63
C GLU A 241 5.14 -6.44 13.87
N THR A 242 5.73 -5.46 14.55
CA THR A 242 5.16 -4.84 15.74
C THR A 242 4.41 -3.55 15.40
N GLY A 243 4.39 -3.14 14.13
CA GLY A 243 3.81 -1.89 13.72
C GLY A 243 4.54 -0.66 14.26
N VAL A 244 5.83 -0.80 14.54
CA VAL A 244 6.65 0.34 14.91
C VAL A 244 6.69 1.29 13.75
N GLN A 245 5.97 2.38 13.95
CA GLN A 245 6.18 3.54 13.12
C GLN A 245 7.47 4.15 13.56
N GLU A 246 8.46 3.81 12.81
CA GLU A 246 9.65 4.49 13.01
C GLU A 246 9.57 5.89 12.48
N GLU A 247 10.34 6.70 13.08
CA GLU A 247 10.87 7.81 12.33
C GLU A 247 11.57 7.17 11.18
N ARG A 248 10.88 7.18 10.09
CA ARG A 248 11.38 6.72 8.86
C ARG A 248 12.77 7.17 8.76
N LEU A 249 13.56 6.26 8.46
CA LEU A 249 14.91 6.49 8.18
C LEU A 249 15.10 7.85 7.67
N GLU A 250 14.81 8.77 8.50
CA GLU A 250 14.98 10.10 8.16
C GLU A 250 16.31 10.21 7.58
N ARG A 251 16.32 9.67 6.39
CA ARG A 251 17.32 9.95 5.68
C ARG A 251 18.60 9.84 6.31
N VAL A 252 18.73 8.82 6.84
CA VAL A 252 19.98 8.35 7.24
C VAL A 252 20.87 8.53 6.07
N ARG A 253 21.92 9.16 6.29
CA ARG A 253 22.91 9.45 5.27
C ARG A 253 23.33 8.17 4.61
N MET A 254 23.07 8.15 3.34
CA MET A 254 23.64 7.14 2.48
C MET A 254 25.14 7.24 2.55
N TYR A 255 25.76 6.13 2.76
CA TYR A 255 27.15 5.99 2.45
C TYR A 255 27.22 5.48 1.02
N GLU A 256 27.49 6.38 0.09
CA GLU A 256 27.96 5.96 -1.21
C GLU A 256 29.32 5.35 -1.01
N ASP A 257 29.37 4.08 -1.22
CA ASP A 257 30.55 3.30 -1.16
C ASP A 257 31.16 3.14 -2.56
N LYS A 258 32.38 2.67 -2.61
CA LYS A 258 33.09 2.41 -3.87
C LYS A 258 32.45 1.33 -4.72
N VAL A 259 31.66 0.48 -4.14
CA VAL A 259 30.92 -0.61 -4.79
C VAL A 259 29.48 -0.24 -5.12
N GLY A 260 29.06 0.98 -4.79
CA GLY A 260 27.75 1.50 -5.15
C GLY A 260 26.59 1.00 -4.31
N TRP A 261 26.84 0.36 -3.17
CA TRP A 261 25.83 0.02 -2.19
C TRP A 261 25.79 1.06 -1.05
N HIS A 262 24.70 1.06 -0.31
CA HIS A 262 24.48 2.02 0.77
C HIS A 262 24.02 1.30 2.04
N SER A 263 24.46 1.79 3.18
CA SER A 263 23.97 1.31 4.46
C SER A 263 23.37 2.42 5.29
N VAL A 264 22.41 2.03 6.11
CA VAL A 264 21.63 2.94 6.92
C VAL A 264 21.43 2.37 8.31
N LEU A 265 21.60 3.19 9.33
CA LEU A 265 21.20 2.85 10.69
C LEU A 265 20.02 3.75 11.10
N SER A 266 18.84 3.16 11.22
CA SER A 266 17.65 3.79 11.77
C SER A 266 17.47 3.43 13.24
N ARG A 267 16.97 4.37 14.01
CA ARG A 267 16.59 4.14 15.40
C ARG A 267 15.12 4.48 15.56
N GLY A 268 14.27 3.47 15.52
CA GLY A 268 12.85 3.60 15.80
C GLY A 268 12.61 3.84 17.29
N GLN A 269 11.65 4.71 17.60
CA GLN A 269 11.39 5.07 18.98
C GLN A 269 10.42 4.13 19.71
N TYR A 270 9.49 3.50 19.01
CA TYR A 270 8.40 2.82 19.71
C TYR A 270 7.84 1.63 18.96
N GLY A 271 7.83 0.52 19.64
CA GLY A 271 6.97 -0.61 19.42
C GLY A 271 6.50 -1.14 20.77
N PRO A 272 5.57 -2.06 20.82
CA PRO A 272 5.11 -2.68 22.04
C PRO A 272 6.22 -3.37 22.85
N TYR A 273 7.39 -3.52 22.22
CA TYR A 273 8.57 -4.18 22.82
C TYR A 273 9.76 -3.25 23.08
N GLY A 274 9.57 -1.93 22.97
CA GLY A 274 10.61 -0.93 23.24
C GLY A 274 11.33 -0.41 22.01
N PRO A 275 12.37 0.41 22.20
CA PRO A 275 13.09 1.02 21.09
C PRO A 275 13.82 -0.03 20.27
N GLN A 276 13.67 0.05 18.96
CA GLN A 276 14.35 -0.80 18.00
C GLN A 276 15.31 0.01 17.14
N SER A 277 16.38 -0.60 16.72
CA SER A 277 17.29 -0.04 15.75
C SER A 277 17.47 -1.00 14.58
N VAL A 278 17.36 -0.50 13.37
CA VAL A 278 17.50 -1.29 12.15
C VAL A 278 18.73 -0.82 11.39
N TYR A 279 19.62 -1.73 11.10
CA TYR A 279 20.66 -1.54 10.09
C TYR A 279 20.16 -2.12 8.77
N ALA A 280 20.06 -1.28 7.74
CA ALA A 280 19.64 -1.69 6.42
C ALA A 280 20.77 -1.50 5.40
N MET A 281 21.03 -2.52 4.61
CA MET A 281 21.94 -2.49 3.48
C MET A 281 21.12 -2.48 2.19
N PHE A 282 21.29 -1.46 1.38
CA PHE A 282 20.62 -1.31 0.10
C PHE A 282 21.57 -1.67 -1.04
N ILE A 283 21.16 -2.61 -1.86
CA ILE A 283 21.91 -3.03 -3.05
C ILE A 283 21.20 -2.43 -4.26
N PRO A 284 21.90 -1.64 -5.11
CA PRO A 284 21.29 -1.09 -6.32
C PRO A 284 20.74 -2.20 -7.22
N TRP A 285 19.60 -1.97 -7.84
CA TRP A 285 18.98 -2.96 -8.72
C TRP A 285 19.84 -3.34 -9.93
N GLN A 286 20.72 -2.43 -10.40
CA GLN A 286 21.66 -2.67 -11.50
C GLN A 286 23.01 -3.25 -11.03
N ALA A 287 23.15 -3.55 -9.75
CA ALA A 287 24.39 -4.09 -9.21
C ALA A 287 24.75 -5.43 -9.89
N ASP A 288 26.00 -5.58 -10.26
CA ASP A 288 26.52 -6.87 -10.70
C ASP A 288 26.66 -7.85 -9.51
N GLU A 289 26.93 -9.09 -9.82
CA GLU A 289 27.04 -10.14 -8.77
C GLU A 289 28.18 -9.85 -7.79
N GLY A 290 29.28 -9.24 -8.24
CA GLY A 290 30.39 -8.87 -7.37
C GLY A 290 29.98 -7.81 -6.36
N THR A 291 29.38 -6.73 -6.82
CA THR A 291 28.82 -5.67 -5.98
C THR A 291 27.80 -6.18 -4.97
N ARG A 292 26.96 -7.11 -5.39
CA ARG A 292 25.95 -7.72 -4.51
C ARG A 292 26.58 -8.55 -3.40
N GLN A 293 27.56 -9.38 -3.75
CA GLN A 293 28.28 -10.20 -2.77
C GLN A 293 29.06 -9.36 -1.78
N ASP A 294 29.71 -8.29 -2.21
CA ASP A 294 30.43 -7.37 -1.36
C ASP A 294 29.50 -6.68 -0.35
N ALA A 295 28.32 -6.21 -0.80
CA ALA A 295 27.32 -5.62 0.07
C ALA A 295 26.82 -6.62 1.16
N ILE A 296 26.55 -7.86 0.75
CA ILE A 296 26.12 -8.93 1.69
C ILE A 296 27.23 -9.24 2.71
N VAL A 297 28.48 -9.28 2.28
CA VAL A 297 29.63 -9.49 3.18
C VAL A 297 29.73 -8.35 4.19
N GLU A 298 29.59 -7.11 3.74
CA GLU A 298 29.62 -5.94 4.60
C GLU A 298 28.44 -5.92 5.58
N ALA A 299 27.24 -6.24 5.15
CA ALA A 299 26.09 -6.32 6.04
C ALA A 299 26.27 -7.40 7.13
N LYS A 300 26.84 -8.55 6.78
CA LYS A 300 27.20 -9.60 7.76
C LYS A 300 28.29 -9.13 8.72
N ARG A 301 29.27 -8.35 8.23
CA ARG A 301 30.30 -7.74 9.08
C ARG A 301 29.68 -6.78 10.08
N ALA A 302 28.81 -5.87 9.62
CA ALA A 302 28.09 -4.94 10.49
C ALA A 302 27.25 -5.66 11.55
N LYS A 303 26.60 -6.76 11.18
CA LYS A 303 25.87 -7.60 12.14
C LYS A 303 26.80 -8.20 13.22
N ALA A 304 27.96 -8.66 12.84
CA ALA A 304 28.94 -9.22 13.78
C ALA A 304 29.52 -8.17 14.74
N GLU A 305 29.67 -6.93 14.26
CA GLU A 305 30.12 -5.80 15.08
C GLU A 305 29.03 -5.30 16.05
N GLY A 306 27.77 -5.53 15.73
CA GLY A 306 26.64 -5.12 16.55
C GLY A 306 26.25 -3.65 16.33
N GLY A 307 25.40 -3.12 17.20
CA GLY A 307 24.96 -1.71 17.16
C GLY A 307 23.51 -1.51 16.68
N ALA A 308 22.88 -2.57 16.14
CA ALA A 308 21.48 -2.57 15.81
C ALA A 308 20.77 -3.79 16.39
N SER A 309 19.46 -3.70 16.58
CA SER A 309 18.62 -4.82 17.02
C SER A 309 18.20 -5.73 15.86
N ARG A 310 18.16 -5.17 14.64
CA ARG A 310 17.84 -5.88 13.39
C ARG A 310 18.81 -5.51 12.29
N TYR A 311 19.04 -6.45 11.38
CA TYR A 311 19.92 -6.28 10.23
C TYR A 311 19.21 -6.78 8.98
N VAL A 312 18.94 -5.89 8.05
CA VAL A 312 18.15 -6.15 6.84
C VAL A 312 19.00 -5.91 5.60
N VAL A 313 18.87 -6.77 4.62
CA VAL A 313 19.40 -6.55 3.26
C VAL A 313 18.24 -6.34 2.32
N VAL A 314 18.35 -5.31 1.50
CA VAL A 314 17.40 -4.98 0.43
C VAL A 314 18.11 -5.22 -0.89
N ASP A 315 17.74 -6.31 -1.56
CA ASP A 315 18.33 -6.77 -2.82
C ASP A 315 17.23 -7.03 -3.86
N PRO A 316 16.87 -6.02 -4.65
CA PRO A 316 15.70 -6.07 -5.54
C PRO A 316 15.76 -7.15 -6.62
N LEU A 317 16.94 -7.53 -7.07
CA LEU A 317 17.13 -8.57 -8.09
C LEU A 317 17.46 -9.95 -7.53
N GLY A 318 17.74 -10.03 -6.23
CA GLY A 318 18.04 -11.28 -5.55
C GLY A 318 16.84 -11.78 -4.77
N ASN A 319 17.01 -11.83 -3.44
CA ASN A 319 16.00 -12.34 -2.52
C ASN A 319 14.99 -11.28 -2.04
N GLY A 320 14.96 -10.09 -2.66
CA GLY A 320 14.16 -8.99 -2.18
C GLY A 320 14.67 -8.44 -0.84
N GLN A 321 13.75 -8.11 0.05
CA GLN A 321 14.10 -7.70 1.40
C GLN A 321 14.15 -8.92 2.33
N TYR A 322 15.24 -9.08 3.07
CA TYR A 322 15.37 -10.17 4.03
C TYR A 322 16.24 -9.79 5.24
N GLU A 323 15.97 -10.40 6.35
CA GLU A 323 16.76 -10.23 7.58
C GLU A 323 17.96 -11.18 7.61
N LEU A 324 19.11 -10.67 8.08
CA LEU A 324 20.36 -11.44 8.21
C LEU A 324 20.37 -12.31 9.47
#